data_6629207f9a664fe8190b32bfebb40e00
#
_entry.id   6629207f9a664fe8190b32bfebb40e00
#
_cell.length_a   1.000
_cell.length_b   1.000
_cell.length_c   1.000
_cell.angle_alpha   90.00
_cell.angle_beta   90.00
_cell.angle_gamma   90.00
#
_symmetry.space_group_name_H-M   'P 1'
#
loop_
_entity.id
_entity.type
_entity.pdbx_description
1 polymer ?
#
loop_
_entity_poly.entity_id
_entity_poly.type
_entity_poly.pdbx_seq_one_letter_code
_entity_poly.pdbx_strand_id
1 'polypeptide(L)'
;MTNQQGRLRTRVAVFACVAAAALIVDQLTKAWAMAALSNGQTIRVIPGLLSFTLVRNPGASLGMGSGATWVISLLAVVACVALAVAGVRTVSMKWSVAISFAFAGALGNLIDRVMYADGFLNGKVVDFLNYGLSLIHI
;
A
#
# COMPACT_ATOMS: atom_id res chain seq x y z
N MET A 1 -28.32 21.17 -8.66
CA MET A 1 -27.56 19.92 -8.58
C MET A 1 -28.55 18.77 -8.42
N THR A 2 -28.44 17.71 -9.24
CA THR A 2 -29.29 16.54 -9.12
C THR A 2 -28.92 15.70 -7.90
N ASN A 3 -29.82 14.83 -7.44
CA ASN A 3 -29.53 13.89 -6.34
C ASN A 3 -28.37 12.94 -6.70
N GLN A 4 -28.25 12.55 -7.98
CA GLN A 4 -27.14 11.70 -8.45
C GLN A 4 -25.79 12.43 -8.36
N GLN A 5 -25.74 13.71 -8.71
CA GLN A 5 -24.52 14.51 -8.60
C GLN A 5 -24.12 14.69 -7.13
N GLY A 6 -25.07 14.93 -6.22
CA GLY A 6 -24.81 15.01 -4.80
C GLY A 6 -24.26 13.70 -4.22
N ARG A 7 -24.83 12.57 -4.62
CA ARG A 7 -24.34 11.23 -4.21
C ARG A 7 -22.96 10.93 -4.76
N LEU A 8 -22.68 11.31 -6.00
CA LEU A 8 -21.36 11.15 -6.60
C LEU A 8 -20.32 11.97 -5.83
N ARG A 9 -20.61 13.24 -5.55
CA ARG A 9 -19.72 14.11 -4.77
C ARG A 9 -19.42 13.52 -3.39
N THR A 10 -20.44 12.99 -2.71
CA THR A 10 -20.26 12.36 -1.40
C THR A 10 -19.37 11.13 -1.50
N ARG A 11 -19.58 10.26 -2.48
CA ARG A 11 -18.74 9.06 -2.67
C ARG A 11 -17.31 9.44 -3.00
N VAL A 12 -17.09 10.41 -3.87
CA VAL A 12 -15.74 10.88 -4.22
C VAL A 12 -15.05 11.48 -3.01
N ALA A 13 -15.76 12.29 -2.22
CA ALA A 13 -15.23 12.88 -0.99
C ALA A 13 -14.85 11.80 0.03
N VAL A 14 -15.71 10.80 0.23
CA VAL A 14 -15.43 9.66 1.13
C VAL A 14 -14.24 8.87 0.62
N PHE A 15 -14.18 8.56 -0.67
CA PHE A 15 -13.04 7.87 -1.28
C PHE A 15 -11.73 8.64 -1.00
N ALA A 16 -11.71 9.92 -1.30
CA ALA A 16 -10.53 10.76 -1.10
C ALA A 16 -10.12 10.83 0.37
N CYS A 17 -11.06 11.02 1.29
CA CYS A 17 -10.77 11.11 2.72
C CYS A 17 -10.27 9.78 3.29
N VAL A 18 -10.90 8.67 2.95
CA VAL A 18 -10.49 7.34 3.42
C VAL A 18 -9.13 6.97 2.83
N ALA A 19 -8.92 7.21 1.54
CA ALA A 19 -7.64 6.94 0.88
C ALA A 19 -6.51 7.78 1.50
N ALA A 20 -6.75 9.08 1.75
CA ALA A 20 -5.76 9.95 2.38
C ALA A 20 -5.42 9.48 3.80
N ALA A 21 -6.42 9.15 4.62
CA ALA A 21 -6.21 8.66 5.98
C ALA A 21 -5.44 7.33 5.98
N ALA A 22 -5.84 6.39 5.13
CA ALA A 22 -5.17 5.10 5.02
C ALA A 22 -3.72 5.25 4.52
N LEU A 23 -3.48 6.13 3.55
CA LEU A 23 -2.13 6.42 3.05
C LEU A 23 -1.25 7.02 4.13
N ILE A 24 -1.77 7.95 4.93
CA ILE A 24 -1.04 8.53 6.06
C ILE A 24 -0.65 7.45 7.07
N VAL A 25 -1.59 6.56 7.43
CA VAL A 25 -1.31 5.44 8.33
C VAL A 25 -0.25 4.51 7.74
N ASP A 26 -0.33 4.18 6.45
CA ASP A 26 0.66 3.36 5.75
C ASP A 26 2.06 3.97 5.85
N GLN A 27 2.21 5.24 5.50
CA GLN A 27 3.51 5.92 5.51
C GLN A 27 4.04 6.14 6.93
N LEU A 28 3.18 6.44 7.90
CA LEU A 28 3.60 6.60 9.30
C LEU A 28 4.04 5.28 9.93
N THR A 29 3.33 4.18 9.67
CA THR A 29 3.73 2.86 10.18
C THR A 29 5.03 2.39 9.56
N LYS A 30 5.24 2.66 8.27
CA LYS A 30 6.51 2.36 7.59
C LYS A 30 7.66 3.20 8.14
N ALA A 31 7.44 4.49 8.39
CA ALA A 31 8.44 5.36 9.02
C ALA A 31 8.80 4.86 10.41
N TRP A 32 7.81 4.46 11.20
CA TRP A 32 8.04 3.83 12.50
C TRP A 32 8.88 2.56 12.38
N ALA A 33 8.54 1.68 11.44
CA ALA A 33 9.26 0.42 11.22
C ALA A 33 10.72 0.68 10.82
N MET A 34 10.96 1.65 9.95
CA MET A 34 12.31 2.04 9.55
C MET A 34 13.13 2.58 10.75
N ALA A 35 12.50 3.33 11.64
CA ALA A 35 13.18 3.86 12.82
C ALA A 35 13.39 2.79 13.91
N ALA A 36 12.37 1.97 14.19
CA ALA A 36 12.40 1.03 15.31
C ALA A 36 13.09 -0.30 14.97
N LEU A 37 13.09 -0.71 13.70
CA LEU A 37 13.56 -2.04 13.28
C LEU A 37 14.80 -1.98 12.37
N SER A 38 15.40 -0.81 12.18
CA SER A 38 16.51 -0.60 11.23
C SER A 38 17.79 -1.35 11.58
N ASN A 39 17.98 -1.70 12.84
CA ASN A 39 19.17 -2.40 13.34
C ASN A 39 18.99 -3.93 13.39
N GLY A 40 18.05 -4.47 12.65
CA GLY A 40 17.79 -5.92 12.59
C GLY A 40 16.95 -6.45 13.76
N GLN A 41 16.37 -5.57 14.58
CA GLN A 41 15.49 -5.98 15.67
C GLN A 41 14.20 -6.59 15.14
N THR A 42 13.69 -7.57 15.88
CA THR A 42 12.39 -8.19 15.65
C THR A 42 11.53 -7.99 16.89
N ILE A 43 10.33 -7.44 16.69
CA ILE A 43 9.34 -7.31 17.78
C ILE A 43 8.33 -8.45 17.61
N ARG A 44 8.32 -9.37 18.57
CA ARG A 44 7.36 -10.48 18.58
C ARG A 44 6.05 -9.99 19.17
N VAL A 45 4.99 -10.00 18.35
CA VAL A 45 3.63 -9.61 18.78
C VAL A 45 2.88 -10.83 19.28
N ILE A 46 2.82 -11.90 18.47
CA ILE A 46 2.24 -13.18 18.84
C ILE A 46 3.33 -14.22 18.61
N PRO A 47 3.89 -14.84 19.68
CA PRO A 47 5.00 -15.79 19.53
C PRO A 47 4.68 -16.91 18.55
N GLY A 48 5.58 -17.12 17.58
CA GLY A 48 5.44 -18.15 16.55
C GLY A 48 4.44 -17.84 15.45
N LEU A 49 3.71 -16.72 15.52
CA LEU A 49 2.68 -16.39 14.53
C LEU A 49 2.90 -15.02 13.88
N LEU A 50 3.11 -13.97 14.65
CA LEU A 50 3.22 -12.60 14.14
C LEU A 50 4.37 -11.87 14.81
N SER A 51 5.23 -11.29 13.99
CA SER A 51 6.32 -10.41 14.43
C SER A 51 6.49 -9.23 13.48
N PHE A 52 7.16 -8.19 13.96
CA PHE A 52 7.55 -7.05 13.13
C PHE A 52 9.05 -7.14 12.85
N THR A 53 9.39 -7.28 11.58
CA THR A 53 10.77 -7.34 11.09
C THR A 53 10.88 -6.50 9.84
N LEU A 54 11.83 -5.58 9.80
CA LEU A 54 11.99 -4.70 8.62
C LEU A 54 12.56 -5.48 7.44
N VAL A 55 11.86 -5.42 6.32
CA VAL A 55 12.27 -6.02 5.04
C VAL A 55 12.09 -5.00 3.92
N ARG A 56 13.04 -4.94 3.02
CA ARG A 56 12.95 -4.14 1.79
C ARG A 56 12.62 -5.07 0.63
N ASN A 57 11.40 -4.96 0.10
CA ASN A 57 10.88 -5.85 -0.93
C ASN A 57 11.07 -5.23 -2.33
N PRO A 58 11.94 -5.81 -3.19
CA PRO A 58 12.15 -5.29 -4.54
C PRO A 58 11.10 -5.73 -5.55
N GLY A 59 10.26 -6.70 -5.20
CA GLY A 59 9.25 -7.26 -6.09
C GLY A 59 7.82 -7.00 -5.63
N ALA A 60 6.93 -7.88 -6.03
CA ALA A 60 5.56 -7.94 -5.54
C ALA A 60 5.51 -8.77 -4.24
N SER A 61 4.33 -9.28 -3.89
CA SER A 61 4.21 -10.17 -2.74
C SER A 61 5.22 -11.31 -2.82
N LEU A 62 5.86 -11.63 -1.71
CA LEU A 62 6.90 -12.68 -1.61
C LEU A 62 8.14 -12.42 -2.49
N GLY A 63 8.39 -11.19 -2.90
CA GLY A 63 9.53 -10.84 -3.72
C GLY A 63 9.42 -11.25 -5.19
N MET A 64 8.24 -11.66 -5.65
CA MET A 64 8.03 -12.00 -7.06
C MET A 64 8.36 -10.82 -7.96
N GLY A 65 9.07 -11.06 -9.07
CA GLY A 65 9.47 -10.03 -10.01
C GLY A 65 10.61 -9.13 -9.53
N SER A 66 11.36 -9.53 -8.50
CA SER A 66 12.43 -8.71 -7.91
C SER A 66 13.56 -8.37 -8.87
N GLY A 67 13.77 -9.15 -9.93
CA GLY A 67 14.73 -8.83 -10.99
C GLY A 67 14.28 -7.74 -11.95
N ALA A 68 13.02 -7.32 -11.89
CA ALA A 68 12.42 -6.30 -12.77
C ALA A 68 11.50 -5.37 -11.96
N THR A 69 12.03 -4.75 -10.92
CA THR A 69 11.28 -3.88 -10.00
C THR A 69 10.54 -2.75 -10.72
N TRP A 70 11.16 -2.19 -11.79
CA TRP A 70 10.53 -1.13 -12.58
C TRP A 70 9.24 -1.60 -13.27
N VAL A 71 9.16 -2.86 -13.69
CA VAL A 71 7.92 -3.45 -14.26
C VAL A 71 6.84 -3.51 -13.19
N ILE A 72 7.17 -3.96 -11.99
CA ILE A 72 6.24 -4.00 -10.86
C ILE A 72 5.74 -2.59 -10.52
N SER A 73 6.62 -1.59 -10.58
CA SER A 73 6.23 -0.20 -10.35
C SER A 73 5.27 0.33 -11.42
N LEU A 74 5.49 -0.01 -12.68
CA LEU A 74 4.56 0.36 -13.76
C LEU A 74 3.21 -0.32 -13.61
N LEU A 75 3.19 -1.60 -13.22
CA LEU A 75 1.94 -2.31 -12.92
C LEU A 75 1.22 -1.67 -11.73
N ALA A 76 1.96 -1.18 -10.74
CA ALA A 76 1.38 -0.46 -9.60
C ALA A 76 0.74 0.86 -10.04
N VAL A 77 1.33 1.59 -10.98
CA VAL A 77 0.73 2.80 -11.56
C VAL A 77 -0.61 2.45 -12.23
N VAL A 78 -0.62 1.40 -13.06
CA VAL A 78 -1.85 0.94 -13.73
C VAL A 78 -2.91 0.54 -12.70
N ALA A 79 -2.52 -0.19 -11.66
CA ALA A 79 -3.42 -0.59 -10.58
C ALA A 79 -4.00 0.63 -9.85
N CYS A 80 -3.19 1.64 -9.54
CA CYS A 80 -3.66 2.87 -8.91
C CYS A 80 -4.69 3.60 -9.77
N VAL A 81 -4.42 3.75 -11.06
CA VAL A 81 -5.37 4.38 -11.99
C VAL A 81 -6.66 3.58 -12.08
N ALA A 82 -6.56 2.26 -12.23
CA ALA A 82 -7.73 1.39 -12.33
C ALA A 82 -8.58 1.44 -11.06
N LEU A 83 -7.97 1.43 -9.88
CA LEU A 83 -8.67 1.52 -8.60
C LEU A 83 -9.31 2.90 -8.41
N ALA A 84 -8.64 3.97 -8.80
CA ALA A 84 -9.22 5.31 -8.74
C ALA A 84 -10.46 5.41 -9.62
N VAL A 85 -10.38 4.93 -10.87
CA VAL A 85 -11.51 4.92 -11.81
C VAL A 85 -12.66 4.05 -11.25
N ALA A 86 -12.36 2.85 -10.77
CA ALA A 86 -13.37 1.97 -10.18
C ALA A 86 -14.05 2.61 -8.96
N GLY A 87 -13.27 3.28 -8.10
CA GLY A 87 -13.79 3.95 -6.91
C GLY A 87 -14.72 5.11 -7.22
N VAL A 88 -14.44 5.87 -8.28
CA VAL A 88 -15.30 6.98 -8.70
C VAL A 88 -16.56 6.48 -9.42
N ARG A 89 -16.46 5.37 -10.14
CA ARG A 89 -17.56 4.83 -10.94
C ARG A 89 -18.54 3.96 -10.15
N THR A 90 -18.10 3.37 -9.05
CA THR A 90 -18.99 2.54 -8.24
C THR A 90 -20.14 3.36 -7.65
N VAL A 91 -21.32 2.78 -7.63
CA VAL A 91 -22.50 3.39 -7.02
C VAL A 91 -22.70 2.97 -5.56
N SER A 92 -21.91 2.01 -5.10
CA SER A 92 -21.97 1.47 -3.74
C SER A 92 -20.97 2.17 -2.83
N MET A 93 -21.44 2.73 -1.73
CA MET A 93 -20.58 3.34 -0.72
C MET A 93 -19.62 2.31 -0.09
N LYS A 94 -20.09 1.09 0.16
CA LYS A 94 -19.25 0.01 0.71
C LYS A 94 -18.09 -0.32 -0.21
N TRP A 95 -18.34 -0.43 -1.51
CA TRP A 95 -17.31 -0.68 -2.51
C TRP A 95 -16.38 0.53 -2.66
N SER A 96 -16.91 1.75 -2.60
CA SER A 96 -16.08 2.96 -2.63
C SER A 96 -15.06 2.97 -1.49
N VAL A 97 -15.48 2.64 -0.28
CA VAL A 97 -14.59 2.55 0.89
C VAL A 97 -13.57 1.43 0.72
N ALA A 98 -14.00 0.25 0.32
CA ALA A 98 -13.10 -0.91 0.12
C ALA A 98 -12.04 -0.61 -0.95
N ILE A 99 -12.43 -0.03 -2.08
CA ILE A 99 -11.53 0.34 -3.16
C ILE A 99 -10.56 1.45 -2.71
N SER A 100 -11.01 2.39 -1.87
CA SER A 100 -10.12 3.43 -1.35
C SER A 100 -8.99 2.86 -0.48
N PHE A 101 -9.24 1.84 0.32
CA PHE A 101 -8.19 1.14 1.06
C PHE A 101 -7.20 0.43 0.12
N ALA A 102 -7.70 -0.28 -0.89
CA ALA A 102 -6.85 -0.93 -1.88
C ALA A 102 -6.00 0.08 -2.65
N PHE A 103 -6.61 1.20 -3.05
CA PHE A 103 -5.92 2.31 -3.72
C PHE A 103 -4.81 2.89 -2.84
N ALA A 104 -5.09 3.16 -1.57
CA ALA A 104 -4.11 3.71 -0.63
C ALA A 104 -2.93 2.76 -0.43
N GLY A 105 -3.18 1.45 -0.33
CA GLY A 105 -2.12 0.45 -0.22
C GLY A 105 -1.25 0.39 -1.46
N ALA A 106 -1.85 0.36 -2.64
CA ALA A 106 -1.13 0.37 -3.91
C ALA A 106 -0.31 1.65 -4.10
N LEU A 107 -0.90 2.79 -3.77
CA LEU A 107 -0.23 4.09 -3.85
C LEU A 107 0.92 4.19 -2.85
N GLY A 108 0.74 3.72 -1.62
CA GLY A 108 1.79 3.70 -0.60
C GLY A 108 3.01 2.90 -1.04
N ASN A 109 2.78 1.72 -1.62
CA ASN A 109 3.86 0.90 -2.16
C ASN A 109 4.52 1.56 -3.39
N LEU A 110 3.75 2.22 -4.22
CA LEU A 110 4.30 2.98 -5.36
C LEU A 110 5.15 4.15 -4.89
N ILE A 111 4.73 4.87 -3.86
CA ILE A 111 5.52 5.96 -3.25
C ILE A 111 6.88 5.43 -2.79
N ASP A 112 6.92 4.28 -2.11
CA ASP A 112 8.18 3.68 -1.68
C ASP A 112 9.09 3.38 -2.88
N ARG A 113 8.53 2.84 -3.96
CA ARG A 113 9.31 2.52 -5.17
C ARG A 113 9.86 3.74 -5.88
N VAL A 114 9.23 4.89 -5.73
CA VAL A 114 9.73 6.16 -6.28
C VAL A 114 10.73 6.81 -5.34
N MET A 115 10.41 6.91 -4.06
CA MET A 115 11.22 7.65 -3.08
C MET A 115 12.53 6.95 -2.73
N TYR A 116 12.55 5.63 -2.71
CA TYR A 116 13.75 4.84 -2.37
C TYR A 116 14.47 4.29 -3.59
N ALA A 117 14.15 4.80 -4.78
CA ALA A 117 14.77 4.39 -6.01
C ALA A 117 16.18 4.98 -6.13
N ASP A 118 17.13 4.16 -6.60
CA ASP A 118 18.45 4.60 -7.04
C ASP A 118 18.56 4.62 -8.58
N GLY A 119 17.49 4.25 -9.26
CA GLY A 119 17.31 4.27 -10.70
C GLY A 119 15.84 4.44 -11.08
N PHE A 120 15.45 4.05 -12.30
CA PHE A 120 14.07 4.23 -12.77
C PHE A 120 13.11 3.28 -12.06
N LEU A 121 12.27 3.83 -11.16
CA LEU A 121 11.17 3.14 -10.48
C LEU A 121 11.59 1.82 -9.80
N ASN A 122 12.83 1.73 -9.32
CA ASN A 122 13.39 0.50 -8.77
C ASN A 122 13.53 0.49 -7.25
N GLY A 123 12.88 1.41 -6.56
CA GLY A 123 12.86 1.44 -5.11
C GLY A 123 12.19 0.20 -4.51
N LYS A 124 12.62 -0.18 -3.32
CA LYS A 124 12.09 -1.33 -2.60
C LYS A 124 10.98 -0.89 -1.64
N VAL A 125 9.91 -1.66 -1.60
CA VAL A 125 8.80 -1.43 -0.67
C VAL A 125 9.26 -1.75 0.75
N VAL A 126 8.85 -0.92 1.70
CA VAL A 126 9.09 -1.16 3.13
C VAL A 126 8.01 -2.10 3.66
N ASP A 127 8.41 -3.31 4.01
CA ASP A 127 7.55 -4.31 4.64
C ASP A 127 8.04 -4.59 6.05
N PHE A 128 7.12 -4.83 6.98
CA PHE A 128 7.50 -5.11 8.37
C PHE A 128 6.66 -6.20 9.05
N LEU A 129 5.56 -6.64 8.43
CA LEU A 129 4.75 -7.72 8.97
C LEU A 129 5.35 -9.07 8.56
N ASN A 130 5.68 -9.89 9.56
CA ASN A 130 6.21 -11.23 9.36
C ASN A 130 5.27 -12.24 10.02
N TYR A 131 4.73 -13.15 9.21
CA TYR A 131 3.91 -14.26 9.68
C TYR A 131 4.79 -15.49 9.87
N GLY A 132 4.97 -15.91 11.11
CA GLY A 132 5.99 -16.87 11.51
C GLY A 132 5.91 -18.30 10.96
N LEU A 133 4.80 -18.66 10.31
CA LEU A 133 4.65 -19.99 9.71
C LEU A 133 5.13 -20.04 8.24
N SER A 134 5.47 -18.91 7.69
CA SER A 134 6.02 -18.81 6.35
C SER A 134 6.86 -17.54 6.27
N LEU A 135 7.77 -17.50 5.33
CA LEU A 135 8.60 -16.32 5.06
C LEU A 135 7.79 -15.22 4.36
N ILE A 136 6.50 -15.10 4.67
CA ILE A 136 5.61 -14.13 4.05
C ILE A 136 5.78 -12.78 4.78
N HIS A 137 6.27 -11.81 4.03
CA HIS A 137 6.31 -10.41 4.44
C HIS A 137 5.28 -9.63 3.61
N ILE A 138 4.38 -8.94 4.28
CA ILE A 138 3.35 -8.11 3.65
C ILE A 138 3.51 -6.69 4.13
#